data_13298100d73e46a844dc67e096599a33
#
_entry.id   13298100d73e46a844dc67e096599a33
#
_cell.length_a   1.000
_cell.length_b   1.000
_cell.length_c   1.000
_cell.angle_alpha   90.00
_cell.angle_beta   90.00
_cell.angle_gamma   90.00
#
_symmetry.space_group_name_H-M   'P 1'
#
loop_
_entity.id
_entity.type
_entity.pdbx_description
1 polymer ?
#
loop_
_entity_poly.entity_id
_entity_poly.type
_entity_poly.pdbx_seq_one_letter_code
_entity_poly.pdbx_strand_id
1 'polypeptide(L)'
;LQRGGAKLIRLDVGEPDFKPPPAVIEGCSEALFGFKTHYTEARGIPELLSALRGYLRRKSGFAATEDEIAVTPSGRFAVYASLSAVVSEGDSAIVPEPNWPAYREVLKHLGAKPIVIHGRLEDGWSLSAGEVERAIRPNTKAIILSYPNNPTGKVISQEAFREVVQVADDRGLTVVSDEIYNEYSSKPCPSVLHTHTAPKKFVMTSSFSKAWAMTGFRIGYVVSSKDIIARVASMTSLVLSSVPEFIQHGAIKALDSDTEVKKNVAVMNDRVEAISRELDRIGSLEYVKPDGAMYFFPRLRKPGLTGGMLAESLLQRGVTVTPGVAFGSYEDFFRISLGQPKEVILEGVRRMGDLLA
;
A
#
# COMPACT_ATOMS: atom_id res chain seq x y z
N LEU A 1 2.84 -13.52 -24.05
CA LEU A 1 1.46 -13.67 -24.54
C LEU A 1 0.88 -12.35 -25.04
N GLN A 2 0.90 -11.27 -24.28
CA GLN A 2 0.40 -9.95 -24.75
C GLN A 2 1.14 -9.43 -25.99
N ARG A 3 2.47 -9.59 -26.05
CA ARG A 3 3.26 -9.24 -27.26
C ARG A 3 2.90 -10.08 -28.49
N GLY A 4 2.28 -11.24 -28.31
CA GLY A 4 1.72 -12.08 -29.35
C GLY A 4 0.24 -11.79 -29.71
N GLY A 5 -0.34 -10.67 -29.23
CA GLY A 5 -1.70 -10.25 -29.55
C GLY A 5 -2.82 -10.91 -28.70
N ALA A 6 -2.49 -11.74 -27.71
CA ALA A 6 -3.49 -12.34 -26.84
C ALA A 6 -4.10 -11.28 -25.89
N LYS A 7 -5.43 -11.18 -25.90
CA LYS A 7 -6.18 -10.29 -24.98
C LYS A 7 -6.27 -10.95 -23.60
N LEU A 8 -5.48 -10.46 -22.63
CA LEU A 8 -5.47 -10.97 -21.27
C LEU A 8 -6.34 -10.13 -20.33
N ILE A 9 -7.09 -10.79 -19.46
CA ILE A 9 -7.76 -10.19 -18.31
C ILE A 9 -6.74 -10.13 -17.16
N ARG A 10 -6.25 -8.93 -16.84
CA ARG A 10 -5.15 -8.69 -15.89
C ARG A 10 -5.68 -8.47 -14.48
N LEU A 11 -5.87 -9.56 -13.71
CA LEU A 11 -6.24 -9.49 -12.28
C LEU A 11 -5.04 -9.64 -11.33
N ASP A 12 -3.82 -9.58 -11.86
CA ASP A 12 -2.55 -9.64 -11.13
C ASP A 12 -1.97 -8.25 -10.82
N VAL A 13 -2.32 -7.21 -11.60
CA VAL A 13 -1.71 -5.88 -11.49
C VAL A 13 -2.43 -5.02 -10.45
N GLY A 14 -1.68 -4.53 -9.47
CA GLY A 14 -2.18 -3.62 -8.45
C GLY A 14 -2.17 -2.16 -8.91
N GLU A 15 -2.84 -1.85 -10.01
CA GLU A 15 -2.96 -0.50 -10.58
C GLU A 15 -4.44 -0.18 -10.83
N PRO A 16 -4.98 0.94 -10.30
CA PRO A 16 -6.34 1.34 -10.59
C PRO A 16 -6.48 1.79 -12.06
N ASP A 17 -7.59 1.42 -12.70
CA ASP A 17 -7.93 1.81 -14.07
C ASP A 17 -8.52 3.23 -14.18
N PHE A 18 -8.59 3.94 -13.09
CA PHE A 18 -9.06 5.32 -13.06
C PHE A 18 -8.07 6.27 -13.74
N LYS A 19 -8.60 7.38 -14.24
CA LYS A 19 -7.77 8.49 -14.69
C LYS A 19 -7.43 9.39 -13.49
N PRO A 20 -6.26 10.03 -13.49
CA PRO A 20 -5.97 11.06 -12.50
C PRO A 20 -6.98 12.22 -12.62
N PRO A 21 -7.25 12.97 -11.55
CA PRO A 21 -8.10 14.15 -11.61
C PRO A 21 -7.64 15.12 -12.71
N PRO A 22 -8.54 15.73 -13.50
CA PRO A 22 -8.16 16.67 -14.56
C PRO A 22 -7.23 17.79 -14.07
N ALA A 23 -7.50 18.34 -12.89
CA ALA A 23 -6.68 19.38 -12.28
C ALA A 23 -5.20 18.96 -12.07
N VAL A 24 -4.92 17.65 -11.88
CA VAL A 24 -3.55 17.14 -11.80
C VAL A 24 -2.82 17.31 -13.13
N ILE A 25 -3.48 16.96 -14.24
CA ILE A 25 -2.92 17.09 -15.59
C ILE A 25 -2.69 18.55 -15.93
N GLU A 26 -3.68 19.41 -15.62
CA GLU A 26 -3.61 20.85 -15.81
C GLU A 26 -2.43 21.44 -15.01
N GLY A 27 -2.31 21.12 -13.71
CA GLY A 27 -1.22 21.61 -12.88
C GLY A 27 0.17 21.17 -13.35
N CYS A 28 0.32 19.93 -13.84
CA CYS A 28 1.56 19.48 -14.45
C CYS A 28 1.85 20.25 -15.76
N SER A 29 0.84 20.44 -16.60
CA SER A 29 0.98 21.13 -17.90
C SER A 29 1.34 22.59 -17.72
N GLU A 30 0.62 23.30 -16.84
CA GLU A 30 0.92 24.70 -16.48
C GLU A 30 2.36 24.86 -15.99
N ALA A 31 2.81 23.95 -15.12
CA ALA A 31 4.18 23.96 -14.60
C ALA A 31 5.21 23.72 -15.72
N LEU A 32 4.95 22.80 -16.65
CA LEU A 32 5.82 22.52 -17.79
C LEU A 32 5.90 23.75 -18.72
N PHE A 33 4.78 24.39 -19.07
CA PHE A 33 4.75 25.61 -19.87
C PHE A 33 5.37 26.82 -19.14
N GLY A 34 5.33 26.81 -17.80
CA GLY A 34 6.01 27.76 -16.93
C GLY A 34 7.50 27.45 -16.69
N PHE A 35 8.07 26.50 -17.44
CA PHE A 35 9.49 26.09 -17.34
C PHE A 35 9.90 25.61 -15.94
N LYS A 36 8.97 24.99 -15.17
CA LYS A 36 9.24 24.34 -13.88
C LYS A 36 9.91 22.98 -14.10
N THR A 37 11.13 23.00 -14.63
CA THR A 37 11.86 21.81 -15.12
C THR A 37 13.27 21.66 -14.54
N HIS A 38 13.58 22.44 -13.52
CA HIS A 38 14.88 22.44 -12.87
C HIS A 38 14.92 21.53 -11.63
N TYR A 39 16.11 21.32 -11.09
CA TYR A 39 16.27 20.66 -9.80
C TYR A 39 15.63 21.51 -8.68
N THR A 40 14.97 20.83 -7.77
CA THR A 40 14.39 21.43 -6.56
C THR A 40 15.13 20.91 -5.33
N GLU A 41 14.70 21.33 -4.15
CA GLU A 41 15.15 20.70 -2.92
C GLU A 41 14.76 19.22 -2.90
N ALA A 42 15.65 18.36 -2.40
CA ALA A 42 15.43 16.92 -2.33
C ALA A 42 14.23 16.53 -1.46
N ARG A 43 13.86 17.38 -0.52
CA ARG A 43 12.70 17.21 0.36
C ARG A 43 11.37 17.57 -0.30
N GLY A 44 11.40 18.28 -1.41
CA GLY A 44 10.24 18.77 -2.15
C GLY A 44 10.12 20.30 -2.16
N ILE A 45 9.29 20.82 -3.07
CA ILE A 45 9.06 22.27 -3.17
C ILE A 45 8.24 22.77 -1.96
N PRO A 46 8.48 24.01 -1.48
CA PRO A 46 7.78 24.57 -0.32
C PRO A 46 6.25 24.55 -0.48
N GLU A 47 5.74 24.80 -1.68
CA GLU A 47 4.31 24.81 -2.00
C GLU A 47 3.66 23.45 -1.77
N LEU A 48 4.34 22.34 -2.17
CA LEU A 48 3.82 20.98 -1.95
C LEU A 48 3.93 20.60 -0.47
N LEU A 49 5.01 20.94 0.21
CA LEU A 49 5.16 20.70 1.65
C LEU A 49 4.06 21.41 2.44
N SER A 50 3.75 22.67 2.10
CA SER A 50 2.65 23.42 2.69
C SER A 50 1.28 22.79 2.39
N ALA A 51 1.04 22.35 1.15
CA ALA A 51 -0.20 21.66 0.75
C ALA A 51 -0.37 20.34 1.51
N LEU A 52 0.70 19.54 1.65
CA LEU A 52 0.70 18.29 2.44
C LEU A 52 0.40 18.55 3.91
N ARG A 53 0.97 19.58 4.54
CA ARG A 53 0.64 19.97 5.92
C ARG A 53 -0.86 20.27 6.09
N GLY A 54 -1.43 21.04 5.15
CA GLY A 54 -2.86 21.33 5.13
C GLY A 54 -3.72 20.07 4.99
N TYR A 55 -3.33 19.19 4.08
CA TYR A 55 -4.01 17.90 3.85
C TYR A 55 -3.96 17.00 5.08
N LEU A 56 -2.78 16.78 5.68
CA LEU A 56 -2.60 15.96 6.88
C LEU A 56 -3.42 16.47 8.06
N ARG A 57 -3.43 17.81 8.26
CA ARG A 57 -4.25 18.42 9.30
C ARG A 57 -5.75 18.19 9.09
N ARG A 58 -6.23 18.28 7.84
CA ARG A 58 -7.66 18.01 7.51
C ARG A 58 -8.02 16.55 7.71
N LYS A 59 -7.13 15.61 7.35
CA LYS A 59 -7.42 14.17 7.34
C LYS A 59 -7.20 13.47 8.67
N SER A 60 -6.15 13.82 9.40
CA SER A 60 -5.75 13.13 10.64
C SER A 60 -5.71 14.02 11.88
N GLY A 61 -5.84 15.33 11.73
CA GLY A 61 -5.62 16.30 12.81
C GLY A 61 -4.14 16.56 13.10
N PHE A 62 -3.21 15.88 12.41
CA PHE A 62 -1.77 16.01 12.64
C PHE A 62 -1.21 17.33 12.12
N ALA A 63 -0.63 18.12 13.02
CA ALA A 63 -0.05 19.45 12.73
C ALA A 63 1.45 19.32 12.41
N ALA A 64 1.78 18.70 11.27
CA ALA A 64 3.17 18.57 10.83
C ALA A 64 3.83 19.92 10.59
N THR A 65 5.13 20.02 10.89
CA THR A 65 6.01 21.06 10.37
C THR A 65 6.57 20.67 9.01
N GLU A 66 7.13 21.59 8.24
CA GLU A 66 7.76 21.26 6.96
C GLU A 66 8.93 20.29 7.10
N ASP A 67 9.69 20.40 8.20
CA ASP A 67 10.83 19.54 8.48
C ASP A 67 10.44 18.08 8.82
N GLU A 68 9.17 17.83 9.05
CA GLU A 68 8.63 16.48 9.33
C GLU A 68 8.04 15.82 8.09
N ILE A 69 8.19 16.42 6.90
CA ILE A 69 7.67 15.88 5.63
C ILE A 69 8.77 15.84 4.58
N ALA A 70 8.84 14.74 3.82
CA ALA A 70 9.66 14.65 2.62
C ALA A 70 8.84 14.06 1.45
N VAL A 71 8.92 14.70 0.30
CA VAL A 71 8.43 14.19 -0.98
C VAL A 71 9.43 13.17 -1.53
N THR A 72 8.94 12.09 -2.10
CA THR A 72 9.78 10.98 -2.56
C THR A 72 9.43 10.55 -3.99
N PRO A 73 10.38 9.96 -4.75
CA PRO A 73 10.13 9.46 -6.10
C PRO A 73 9.33 8.14 -6.06
N SER A 74 8.16 8.14 -5.45
CA SER A 74 7.15 7.09 -5.29
C SER A 74 6.99 6.58 -3.86
N GLY A 75 5.83 5.95 -3.56
CA GLY A 75 5.63 5.23 -2.30
C GLY A 75 6.59 4.03 -2.12
N ARG A 76 7.00 3.37 -3.21
CA ARG A 76 8.00 2.30 -3.15
C ARG A 76 9.35 2.80 -2.62
N PHE A 77 9.79 3.96 -3.11
CA PHE A 77 11.01 4.59 -2.61
C PHE A 77 10.81 5.13 -1.18
N ALA A 78 9.63 5.67 -0.87
CA ALA A 78 9.30 6.09 0.49
C ALA A 78 9.52 4.97 1.51
N VAL A 79 9.03 3.74 1.22
CA VAL A 79 9.25 2.55 2.06
C VAL A 79 10.74 2.21 2.16
N TYR A 80 11.46 2.18 1.03
CA TYR A 80 12.88 1.87 1.02
C TYR A 80 13.68 2.87 1.86
N ALA A 81 13.52 4.16 1.61
CA ALA A 81 14.23 5.21 2.32
C ALA A 81 13.88 5.26 3.83
N SER A 82 12.61 5.01 4.16
CA SER A 82 12.15 4.93 5.55
C SER A 82 12.79 3.76 6.29
N LEU A 83 12.80 2.57 5.71
CA LEU A 83 13.43 1.41 6.32
C LEU A 83 14.95 1.61 6.46
N SER A 84 15.62 2.16 5.43
CA SER A 84 17.05 2.46 5.51
C SER A 84 17.41 3.54 6.54
N ALA A 85 16.45 4.40 6.92
CA ALA A 85 16.64 5.37 7.98
C ALA A 85 16.43 4.79 9.41
N VAL A 86 15.77 3.62 9.52
CA VAL A 86 15.37 3.03 10.81
C VAL A 86 16.17 1.79 11.17
N VAL A 87 16.56 0.97 10.18
CA VAL A 87 17.30 -0.28 10.42
C VAL A 87 18.69 -0.23 9.79
N SER A 88 19.62 -0.96 10.39
CA SER A 88 20.98 -1.17 9.92
C SER A 88 21.25 -2.67 9.74
N GLU A 89 22.41 -3.02 9.16
CA GLU A 89 22.88 -4.40 9.07
C GLU A 89 22.91 -5.05 10.47
N GLY A 90 22.37 -6.26 10.56
CA GLY A 90 22.27 -7.03 11.82
C GLY A 90 21.02 -6.71 12.65
N ASP A 91 20.28 -5.64 12.37
CA ASP A 91 18.99 -5.36 13.01
C ASP A 91 17.89 -6.30 12.50
N SER A 92 16.72 -6.24 13.14
CA SER A 92 15.53 -6.93 12.67
C SER A 92 14.29 -6.04 12.71
N ALA A 93 13.30 -6.37 11.88
CA ALA A 93 11.99 -5.72 11.89
C ALA A 93 10.87 -6.76 11.78
N ILE A 94 9.78 -6.51 12.50
CA ILE A 94 8.58 -7.36 12.47
C ILE A 94 7.77 -7.03 11.22
N VAL A 95 7.40 -8.07 10.46
CA VAL A 95 6.60 -7.98 9.24
C VAL A 95 5.41 -8.93 9.37
N PRO A 96 4.22 -8.44 9.73
CA PRO A 96 3.00 -9.24 9.66
C PRO A 96 2.73 -9.66 8.21
N GLU A 97 2.41 -10.95 7.99
CA GLU A 97 2.03 -11.52 6.69
C GLU A 97 0.58 -12.03 6.73
N PRO A 98 -0.11 -12.11 5.58
CA PRO A 98 0.38 -11.81 4.23
C PRO A 98 0.58 -10.31 4.02
N ASN A 99 1.61 -9.95 3.24
CA ASN A 99 1.93 -8.55 3.02
C ASN A 99 2.64 -8.31 1.68
N TRP A 100 2.78 -7.05 1.29
CA TRP A 100 3.52 -6.69 0.09
C TRP A 100 4.98 -7.16 0.18
N PRO A 101 5.45 -7.99 -0.78
CA PRO A 101 6.74 -8.69 -0.67
C PRO A 101 7.95 -7.75 -0.55
N ALA A 102 7.83 -6.50 -1.02
CA ALA A 102 8.93 -5.56 -0.99
C ALA A 102 9.43 -5.23 0.42
N TYR A 103 8.60 -5.33 1.47
CA TYR A 103 9.06 -5.06 2.83
C TYR A 103 10.18 -6.03 3.23
N ARG A 104 9.99 -7.33 3.00
CA ARG A 104 11.01 -8.35 3.30
C ARG A 104 12.24 -8.20 2.43
N GLU A 105 12.05 -7.94 1.15
CA GLU A 105 13.16 -7.80 0.20
C GLU A 105 14.01 -6.55 0.50
N VAL A 106 13.38 -5.44 0.89
CA VAL A 106 14.10 -4.23 1.35
C VAL A 106 14.90 -4.51 2.61
N LEU A 107 14.30 -5.16 3.62
CA LEU A 107 15.02 -5.50 4.86
C LEU A 107 16.23 -6.38 4.57
N LYS A 108 16.08 -7.43 3.76
CA LYS A 108 17.20 -8.28 3.34
C LYS A 108 18.29 -7.50 2.61
N HIS A 109 17.91 -6.60 1.70
CA HIS A 109 18.85 -5.74 0.97
C HIS A 109 19.64 -4.83 1.91
N LEU A 110 19.03 -4.37 2.99
CA LEU A 110 19.67 -3.56 4.02
C LEU A 110 20.49 -4.38 5.05
N GLY A 111 20.60 -5.70 4.86
CA GLY A 111 21.26 -6.59 5.82
C GLY A 111 20.47 -6.80 7.13
N ALA A 112 19.21 -6.36 7.16
CA ALA A 112 18.31 -6.54 8.31
C ALA A 112 17.47 -7.82 8.17
N LYS A 113 17.10 -8.43 9.30
CA LYS A 113 16.35 -9.68 9.33
C LYS A 113 14.83 -9.42 9.48
N PRO A 114 13.99 -9.86 8.54
CA PRO A 114 12.54 -9.83 8.74
C PRO A 114 12.14 -10.90 9.78
N ILE A 115 11.35 -10.50 10.78
CA ILE A 115 10.68 -11.39 11.73
C ILE A 115 9.22 -11.46 11.31
N VAL A 116 8.78 -12.62 10.85
CA VAL A 116 7.44 -12.79 10.29
C VAL A 116 6.44 -13.19 11.37
N ILE A 117 5.26 -12.56 11.36
CA ILE A 117 4.06 -13.01 12.08
C ILE A 117 3.07 -13.45 11.00
N HIS A 118 2.69 -14.74 11.01
CA HIS A 118 1.76 -15.30 10.04
C HIS A 118 0.31 -15.05 10.45
N GLY A 119 -0.38 -14.19 9.73
CA GLY A 119 -1.83 -14.01 9.85
C GLY A 119 -2.60 -15.19 9.28
N ARG A 120 -3.84 -15.37 9.72
CA ARG A 120 -4.71 -16.49 9.32
C ARG A 120 -6.05 -15.95 8.83
N LEU A 121 -6.61 -16.65 7.85
CA LEU A 121 -7.92 -16.36 7.29
C LEU A 121 -9.02 -16.49 8.37
N GLU A 122 -8.92 -17.53 9.20
CA GLU A 122 -9.87 -17.85 10.28
C GLU A 122 -9.98 -16.73 11.32
N ASP A 123 -8.90 -15.98 11.53
CA ASP A 123 -8.85 -14.84 12.43
C ASP A 123 -9.18 -13.51 11.73
N GLY A 124 -9.65 -13.56 10.47
CA GLY A 124 -9.95 -12.38 9.66
C GLY A 124 -8.72 -11.54 9.34
N TRP A 125 -7.53 -12.13 9.35
CA TRP A 125 -6.25 -11.44 9.13
C TRP A 125 -5.90 -10.43 10.23
N SER A 126 -6.41 -10.65 11.44
CA SER A 126 -6.12 -9.79 12.60
C SER A 126 -4.67 -9.95 13.06
N LEU A 127 -4.16 -8.91 13.69
CA LEU A 127 -2.86 -8.89 14.37
C LEU A 127 -3.08 -8.50 15.82
N SER A 128 -2.62 -9.30 16.76
CA SER A 128 -2.72 -9.03 18.18
C SER A 128 -1.41 -8.48 18.77
N ALA A 129 -1.53 -7.64 19.80
CA ALA A 129 -0.39 -7.14 20.57
C ALA A 129 0.47 -8.26 21.14
N GLY A 130 -0.17 -9.36 21.61
CA GLY A 130 0.54 -10.52 22.16
C GLY A 130 1.40 -11.26 21.12
N GLU A 131 0.99 -11.32 19.85
CA GLU A 131 1.79 -11.88 18.77
C GLU A 131 3.00 -11.00 18.49
N VAL A 132 2.80 -9.68 18.46
CA VAL A 132 3.89 -8.71 18.28
C VAL A 132 4.90 -8.84 19.41
N GLU A 133 4.45 -8.87 20.66
CA GLU A 133 5.33 -8.98 21.83
C GLU A 133 6.19 -10.25 21.80
N ARG A 134 5.61 -11.40 21.47
CA ARG A 134 6.34 -12.68 21.33
C ARG A 134 7.36 -12.66 20.17
N ALA A 135 7.12 -11.85 19.14
CA ALA A 135 8.01 -11.73 17.98
C ALA A 135 9.26 -10.87 18.25
N ILE A 136 9.22 -9.98 19.23
CA ILE A 136 10.31 -9.04 19.53
C ILE A 136 11.58 -9.82 19.93
N ARG A 137 12.73 -9.37 19.40
CA ARG A 137 14.09 -9.85 19.70
C ARG A 137 14.95 -8.67 20.18
N PRO A 138 16.10 -8.92 20.82
CA PRO A 138 16.96 -7.83 21.33
C PRO A 138 17.41 -6.81 20.26
N ASN A 139 17.54 -7.25 19.01
CA ASN A 139 17.92 -6.42 17.86
C ASN A 139 16.72 -5.93 17.02
N THR A 140 15.49 -6.08 17.50
CA THR A 140 14.30 -5.57 16.79
C THR A 140 14.24 -4.05 16.92
N LYS A 141 14.12 -3.35 15.78
CA LYS A 141 14.08 -1.88 15.69
C LYS A 141 12.74 -1.34 15.23
N ALA A 142 11.99 -2.12 14.47
CA ALA A 142 10.75 -1.65 13.88
C ALA A 142 9.68 -2.74 13.77
N ILE A 143 8.43 -2.29 13.65
CA ILE A 143 7.31 -3.07 13.12
C ILE A 143 6.76 -2.37 11.88
N ILE A 144 6.46 -3.13 10.82
CA ILE A 144 5.86 -2.60 9.59
C ILE A 144 4.38 -2.93 9.61
N LEU A 145 3.54 -1.89 9.57
CA LEU A 145 2.08 -2.01 9.46
C LEU A 145 1.65 -1.46 8.09
N SER A 146 0.74 -2.15 7.42
CA SER A 146 0.21 -1.71 6.13
C SER A 146 -1.28 -2.01 6.07
N TYR A 147 -2.08 -0.97 6.23
CA TYR A 147 -3.54 -1.03 6.24
C TYR A 147 -4.15 0.17 5.51
N PRO A 148 -5.22 -0.04 4.69
CA PRO A 148 -5.75 -1.33 4.24
C PRO A 148 -4.66 -2.20 3.60
N ASN A 149 -4.71 -3.51 3.89
CA ASN A 149 -3.60 -4.41 3.57
C ASN A 149 -3.61 -4.86 2.10
N ASN A 150 -2.43 -5.00 1.53
CA ASN A 150 -2.19 -5.75 0.30
C ASN A 150 -1.47 -7.06 0.67
N PRO A 151 -2.09 -8.26 0.51
CA PRO A 151 -3.14 -8.57 -0.46
C PRO A 151 -4.58 -8.71 0.09
N THR A 152 -4.82 -8.65 1.39
CA THR A 152 -6.09 -9.09 1.99
C THR A 152 -7.23 -8.07 1.89
N GLY A 153 -6.91 -6.79 1.65
CA GLY A 153 -7.86 -5.70 1.69
C GLY A 153 -8.40 -5.39 3.10
N LYS A 154 -7.86 -6.00 4.14
CA LYS A 154 -8.36 -5.81 5.51
C LYS A 154 -7.81 -4.56 6.16
N VAL A 155 -8.63 -4.00 7.05
CA VAL A 155 -8.29 -2.89 7.95
C VAL A 155 -8.18 -3.46 9.35
N ILE A 156 -7.10 -3.16 10.05
CA ILE A 156 -6.96 -3.48 11.48
C ILE A 156 -7.96 -2.66 12.31
N SER A 157 -8.51 -3.23 13.38
CA SER A 157 -9.39 -2.47 14.27
C SER A 157 -8.63 -1.36 15.01
N GLN A 158 -9.33 -0.28 15.37
CA GLN A 158 -8.74 0.82 16.15
C GLN A 158 -8.14 0.34 17.49
N GLU A 159 -8.79 -0.65 18.10
CA GLU A 159 -8.36 -1.25 19.36
C GLU A 159 -7.06 -2.04 19.17
N ALA A 160 -7.04 -3.01 18.25
CA ALA A 160 -5.85 -3.81 17.96
C ALA A 160 -4.67 -2.94 17.50
N PHE A 161 -4.92 -1.90 16.68
CA PHE A 161 -3.89 -0.96 16.26
C PHE A 161 -3.28 -0.23 17.47
N ARG A 162 -4.12 0.26 18.40
CA ARG A 162 -3.67 0.96 19.61
C ARG A 162 -2.84 0.06 20.51
N GLU A 163 -3.28 -1.19 20.71
CA GLU A 163 -2.55 -2.16 21.51
C GLU A 163 -1.18 -2.51 20.91
N VAL A 164 -1.12 -2.70 19.58
CA VAL A 164 0.15 -2.95 18.85
C VAL A 164 1.09 -1.73 18.97
N VAL A 165 0.57 -0.52 18.82
CA VAL A 165 1.35 0.72 19.00
C VAL A 165 1.86 0.84 20.43
N GLN A 166 1.05 0.50 21.43
CA GLN A 166 1.48 0.52 22.83
C GLN A 166 2.66 -0.45 23.08
N VAL A 167 2.59 -1.67 22.56
CA VAL A 167 3.71 -2.61 22.65
C VAL A 167 4.96 -2.07 21.96
N ALA A 168 4.81 -1.45 20.78
CA ALA A 168 5.94 -0.84 20.08
C ALA A 168 6.59 0.27 20.91
N ASP A 169 5.79 1.14 21.53
CA ASP A 169 6.25 2.24 22.38
C ASP A 169 6.98 1.75 23.64
N ASP A 170 6.40 0.74 24.31
CA ASP A 170 6.96 0.15 25.54
C ASP A 170 8.31 -0.55 25.27
N ARG A 171 8.50 -1.06 24.06
CA ARG A 171 9.73 -1.72 23.60
C ARG A 171 10.67 -0.79 22.81
N GLY A 172 10.30 0.48 22.62
CA GLY A 172 11.11 1.48 21.93
C GLY A 172 11.26 1.25 20.42
N LEU A 173 10.34 0.48 19.81
CA LEU A 173 10.32 0.18 18.38
C LEU A 173 9.78 1.39 17.58
N THR A 174 10.24 1.51 16.34
CA THR A 174 9.65 2.43 15.38
C THR A 174 8.48 1.76 14.65
N VAL A 175 7.30 2.39 14.64
CA VAL A 175 6.17 1.94 13.83
C VAL A 175 6.32 2.53 12.42
N VAL A 176 6.62 1.69 11.43
CA VAL A 176 6.61 2.06 10.01
C VAL A 176 5.23 1.72 9.45
N SER A 177 4.43 2.76 9.18
CA SER A 177 3.06 2.62 8.69
C SER A 177 2.97 2.98 7.21
N ASP A 178 2.72 1.98 6.37
CA ASP A 178 2.44 2.21 4.95
C ASP A 178 0.94 2.41 4.74
N GLU A 179 0.56 3.67 4.54
CA GLU A 179 -0.82 4.14 4.47
C GLU A 179 -1.27 4.47 3.03
N ILE A 180 -0.65 3.82 2.04
CA ILE A 180 -0.91 4.08 0.62
C ILE A 180 -2.36 3.83 0.20
N TYR A 181 -3.11 3.00 0.94
CA TYR A 181 -4.51 2.67 0.65
C TYR A 181 -5.51 3.31 1.60
N ASN A 182 -5.10 4.22 2.50
CA ASN A 182 -6.00 4.80 3.50
C ASN A 182 -7.26 5.45 2.90
N GLU A 183 -7.15 6.08 1.74
CA GLU A 183 -8.29 6.67 1.03
C GLU A 183 -9.22 5.61 0.40
N TYR A 184 -8.73 4.39 0.15
CA TYR A 184 -9.53 3.27 -0.39
C TYR A 184 -10.01 2.36 0.73
N SER A 185 -10.86 2.89 1.61
CA SER A 185 -11.47 2.13 2.70
C SER A 185 -12.95 2.43 2.84
N SER A 186 -13.73 1.38 3.09
CA SER A 186 -15.15 1.46 3.47
C SER A 186 -15.34 1.68 4.97
N LYS A 187 -14.25 1.58 5.75
CA LYS A 187 -14.23 1.76 7.22
C LYS A 187 -13.17 2.80 7.60
N PRO A 188 -13.30 3.47 8.75
CA PRO A 188 -12.25 4.31 9.28
C PRO A 188 -10.95 3.52 9.45
N CYS A 189 -9.86 3.97 8.81
CA CYS A 189 -8.54 3.39 8.95
C CYS A 189 -7.80 4.04 10.11
N PRO A 190 -7.17 3.27 11.01
CA PRO A 190 -6.24 3.83 11.96
C PRO A 190 -5.00 4.38 11.23
N SER A 191 -4.41 5.44 11.79
CA SER A 191 -3.20 6.06 11.27
C SER A 191 -2.26 6.38 12.44
N VAL A 192 -0.96 6.27 12.20
CA VAL A 192 0.05 6.70 13.17
C VAL A 192 0.05 8.23 13.36
N LEU A 193 -0.65 8.96 12.49
CA LEU A 193 -0.81 10.41 12.60
C LEU A 193 -2.02 10.84 13.43
N HIS A 194 -2.91 9.92 13.84
CA HIS A 194 -4.02 10.29 14.71
C HIS A 194 -3.50 10.59 16.11
N THR A 195 -3.73 11.80 16.62
CA THR A 195 -3.15 12.33 17.87
C THR A 195 -3.39 11.45 19.10
N HIS A 196 -4.49 10.70 19.12
CA HIS A 196 -4.84 9.81 20.24
C HIS A 196 -4.26 8.39 20.10
N THR A 197 -3.56 8.08 18.99
CA THR A 197 -2.92 6.79 18.72
C THR A 197 -1.51 6.93 18.17
N ALA A 198 -0.98 8.17 18.11
CA ALA A 198 0.36 8.42 17.58
C ALA A 198 1.44 7.76 18.44
N PRO A 199 2.26 6.86 17.90
CA PRO A 199 3.39 6.29 18.61
C PRO A 199 4.50 7.32 18.84
N LYS A 200 5.35 7.09 19.85
CA LYS A 200 6.51 7.96 20.15
C LYS A 200 7.52 8.00 19.01
N LYS A 201 7.66 6.87 18.28
CA LYS A 201 8.54 6.74 17.13
C LYS A 201 7.76 6.17 15.97
N PHE A 202 7.60 6.93 14.90
CA PHE A 202 6.89 6.47 13.72
C PHE A 202 7.53 6.97 12.42
N VAL A 203 7.24 6.26 11.35
CA VAL A 203 7.42 6.71 9.97
C VAL A 203 6.14 6.36 9.21
N MET A 204 5.40 7.37 8.77
CA MET A 204 4.27 7.17 7.87
C MET A 204 4.74 7.33 6.43
N THR A 205 4.43 6.35 5.58
CA THR A 205 4.66 6.42 4.15
C THR A 205 3.35 6.42 3.39
N SER A 206 3.26 7.22 2.34
CA SER A 206 2.12 7.24 1.44
C SER A 206 2.50 7.65 0.02
N SER A 207 1.53 7.68 -0.87
CA SER A 207 1.79 7.97 -2.29
C SER A 207 0.52 8.48 -2.98
N PHE A 208 0.72 9.26 -4.02
CA PHE A 208 -0.35 9.69 -4.91
C PHE A 208 -0.82 8.59 -5.89
N SER A 209 -0.13 7.45 -5.91
CA SER A 209 -0.34 6.39 -6.91
C SER A 209 -1.74 5.79 -6.89
N LYS A 210 -2.37 5.61 -5.72
CA LYS A 210 -3.63 4.85 -5.60
C LYS A 210 -4.84 5.76 -5.54
N ALA A 211 -4.99 6.58 -4.52
CA ALA A 211 -6.14 7.45 -4.32
C ALA A 211 -6.40 8.37 -5.53
N TRP A 212 -5.33 8.92 -6.10
CA TRP A 212 -5.39 9.86 -7.22
C TRP A 212 -5.03 9.25 -8.58
N ALA A 213 -4.91 7.90 -8.68
CA ALA A 213 -4.58 7.19 -9.92
C ALA A 213 -3.31 7.73 -10.62
N MET A 214 -2.30 8.15 -9.85
CA MET A 214 -1.05 8.75 -10.35
C MET A 214 0.11 7.75 -10.35
N THR A 215 -0.12 6.49 -10.73
CA THR A 215 0.91 5.45 -10.69
C THR A 215 2.13 5.78 -11.54
N GLY A 216 1.94 6.34 -12.73
CA GLY A 216 2.99 6.74 -13.68
C GLY A 216 3.73 8.03 -13.31
N PHE A 217 3.18 8.87 -12.43
CA PHE A 217 3.80 10.14 -12.00
C PHE A 217 4.99 9.93 -11.06
N ARG A 218 5.07 8.79 -10.42
CA ARG A 218 6.17 8.44 -9.52
C ARG A 218 6.38 9.43 -8.38
N ILE A 219 5.34 9.74 -7.62
CA ILE A 219 5.40 10.65 -6.48
C ILE A 219 4.74 10.05 -5.23
N GLY A 220 5.39 10.23 -4.08
CA GLY A 220 4.95 9.83 -2.75
C GLY A 220 5.49 10.79 -1.69
N TYR A 221 5.26 10.48 -0.43
CA TYR A 221 5.75 11.28 0.68
C TYR A 221 5.93 10.44 1.95
N VAL A 222 6.75 10.97 2.84
CA VAL A 222 7.03 10.42 4.18
C VAL A 222 6.74 11.48 5.22
N VAL A 223 6.16 11.08 6.34
CA VAL A 223 5.98 11.92 7.53
C VAL A 223 6.63 11.23 8.72
N SER A 224 7.53 11.94 9.41
CA SER A 224 8.25 11.41 10.56
C SER A 224 8.97 12.53 11.34
N SER A 225 9.80 12.16 12.32
CA SER A 225 10.69 13.10 13.00
C SER A 225 11.69 13.75 12.04
N LYS A 226 12.13 14.94 12.35
CA LYS A 226 13.11 15.72 11.55
C LYS A 226 14.35 14.93 11.18
N ASP A 227 14.88 14.14 12.10
CA ASP A 227 16.10 13.34 11.88
C ASP A 227 15.89 12.24 10.84
N ILE A 228 14.74 11.57 10.87
CA ILE A 228 14.37 10.55 9.88
C ILE A 228 14.12 11.24 8.53
N ILE A 229 13.42 12.35 8.50
CA ILE A 229 13.15 13.10 7.27
C ILE A 229 14.44 13.61 6.62
N ALA A 230 15.41 14.08 7.40
CA ALA A 230 16.72 14.48 6.87
C ALA A 230 17.44 13.30 6.17
N ARG A 231 17.37 12.08 6.74
CA ARG A 231 17.95 10.86 6.12
C ARG A 231 17.20 10.49 4.84
N VAL A 232 15.87 10.55 4.83
CA VAL A 232 15.05 10.29 3.64
C VAL A 232 15.37 11.28 2.52
N ALA A 233 15.49 12.57 2.84
CA ALA A 233 15.86 13.62 1.89
C ALA A 233 17.28 13.42 1.34
N SER A 234 18.24 13.05 2.20
CA SER A 234 19.60 12.71 1.78
C SER A 234 19.62 11.54 0.81
N MET A 235 18.82 10.47 1.08
CA MET A 235 18.70 9.33 0.17
C MET A 235 18.06 9.74 -1.17
N THR A 236 17.03 10.59 -1.16
CA THR A 236 16.42 11.15 -2.37
C THR A 236 17.44 11.93 -3.19
N SER A 237 18.22 12.79 -2.53
CA SER A 237 19.29 13.56 -3.18
C SER A 237 20.34 12.68 -3.83
N LEU A 238 20.77 11.61 -3.15
CA LEU A 238 21.77 10.67 -3.65
C LEU A 238 21.30 9.88 -4.88
N VAL A 239 20.03 9.47 -4.90
CA VAL A 239 19.50 8.54 -5.91
C VAL A 239 18.91 9.28 -7.12
N LEU A 240 18.25 10.44 -6.91
CA LEU A 240 17.49 11.14 -7.95
C LEU A 240 17.72 12.65 -8.00
N SER A 241 18.48 13.22 -7.08
CA SER A 241 18.58 14.66 -6.80
C SER A 241 17.28 15.23 -6.22
N SER A 242 16.19 15.24 -6.97
CA SER A 242 14.84 15.68 -6.52
C SER A 242 13.74 15.05 -7.36
N VAL A 243 12.52 15.04 -6.85
CA VAL A 243 11.32 14.71 -7.64
C VAL A 243 11.09 15.84 -8.67
N PRO A 244 10.76 15.54 -9.94
CA PRO A 244 10.54 16.57 -10.95
C PRO A 244 9.53 17.63 -10.51
N GLU A 245 9.89 18.92 -10.66
CA GLU A 245 9.12 20.06 -10.15
C GLU A 245 7.69 20.08 -10.70
N PHE A 246 7.51 19.90 -12.00
CA PHE A 246 6.19 19.90 -12.64
C PHE A 246 5.25 18.81 -12.09
N ILE A 247 5.79 17.66 -11.70
CA ILE A 247 5.00 16.58 -11.06
C ILE A 247 4.55 17.01 -9.67
N GLN A 248 5.38 17.73 -8.93
CA GLN A 248 5.03 18.24 -7.61
C GLN A 248 3.89 19.27 -7.68
N HIS A 249 3.83 20.12 -8.71
CA HIS A 249 2.71 21.03 -8.96
C HIS A 249 1.41 20.27 -9.26
N GLY A 250 1.47 19.18 -10.03
CA GLY A 250 0.31 18.29 -10.21
C GLY A 250 -0.15 17.64 -8.89
N ALA A 251 0.79 17.25 -8.03
CA ALA A 251 0.48 16.66 -6.73
C ALA A 251 -0.23 17.66 -5.78
N ILE A 252 0.09 18.96 -5.85
CA ILE A 252 -0.65 19.99 -5.11
C ILE A 252 -2.13 19.96 -5.49
N LYS A 253 -2.45 19.91 -6.80
CA LYS A 253 -3.84 19.84 -7.28
C LYS A 253 -4.54 18.54 -6.87
N ALA A 254 -3.80 17.44 -6.76
CA ALA A 254 -4.33 16.17 -6.30
C ALA A 254 -4.88 16.27 -4.87
N LEU A 255 -4.18 16.96 -3.96
CA LEU A 255 -4.57 17.09 -2.55
C LEU A 255 -5.89 17.86 -2.33
N ASP A 256 -6.37 18.59 -3.35
CA ASP A 256 -7.64 19.31 -3.33
C ASP A 256 -8.74 18.56 -4.11
N SER A 257 -8.44 17.38 -4.69
CA SER A 257 -9.36 16.59 -5.52
C SER A 257 -10.14 15.52 -4.70
N ASP A 258 -10.64 15.87 -3.53
CA ASP A 258 -11.39 14.94 -2.66
C ASP A 258 -12.65 14.36 -3.32
N THR A 259 -13.30 15.10 -4.19
CA THR A 259 -14.52 14.67 -4.90
C THR A 259 -14.23 13.50 -5.84
N GLU A 260 -13.15 13.58 -6.60
CA GLU A 260 -12.70 12.54 -7.54
C GLU A 260 -12.28 11.28 -6.77
N VAL A 261 -11.55 11.45 -5.67
CA VAL A 261 -11.16 10.32 -4.80
C VAL A 261 -12.40 9.62 -4.25
N LYS A 262 -13.40 10.36 -3.74
CA LYS A 262 -14.66 9.78 -3.24
C LYS A 262 -15.42 9.01 -4.32
N LYS A 263 -15.46 9.52 -5.56
CA LYS A 263 -16.06 8.79 -6.70
C LYS A 263 -15.33 7.48 -6.98
N ASN A 264 -13.99 7.50 -6.99
CA ASN A 264 -13.18 6.31 -7.21
C ASN A 264 -13.39 5.27 -6.10
N VAL A 265 -13.49 5.71 -4.84
CA VAL A 265 -13.80 4.85 -3.68
C VAL A 265 -15.18 4.21 -3.84
N ALA A 266 -16.20 4.97 -4.25
CA ALA A 266 -17.54 4.44 -4.48
C ALA A 266 -17.56 3.36 -5.57
N VAL A 267 -16.84 3.58 -6.68
CA VAL A 267 -16.68 2.57 -7.75
C VAL A 267 -15.95 1.33 -7.23
N MET A 268 -14.91 1.51 -6.42
CA MET A 268 -14.17 0.38 -5.84
C MET A 268 -15.05 -0.44 -4.90
N ASN A 269 -15.86 0.21 -4.07
CA ASN A 269 -16.81 -0.47 -3.19
C ASN A 269 -17.88 -1.25 -3.99
N ASP A 270 -18.41 -0.70 -5.09
CA ASP A 270 -19.32 -1.42 -5.99
C ASP A 270 -18.66 -2.65 -6.61
N ARG A 271 -17.37 -2.57 -6.98
CA ARG A 271 -16.59 -3.73 -7.44
C ARG A 271 -16.45 -4.79 -6.35
N VAL A 272 -16.12 -4.39 -5.12
CA VAL A 272 -16.04 -5.31 -3.98
C VAL A 272 -17.36 -6.06 -3.80
N GLU A 273 -18.50 -5.35 -3.80
CA GLU A 273 -19.81 -5.98 -3.64
C GLU A 273 -20.16 -6.93 -4.79
N ALA A 274 -19.88 -6.52 -6.04
CA ALA A 274 -20.18 -7.34 -7.22
C ALA A 274 -19.32 -8.61 -7.27
N ILE A 275 -18.03 -8.48 -6.99
CA ILE A 275 -17.09 -9.60 -7.01
C ILE A 275 -17.32 -10.55 -5.84
N SER A 276 -17.67 -10.05 -4.65
CA SER A 276 -18.07 -10.91 -3.52
C SER A 276 -19.20 -11.84 -3.90
N ARG A 277 -20.29 -11.30 -4.50
CA ARG A 277 -21.42 -12.11 -4.94
C ARG A 277 -21.06 -13.21 -5.96
N GLU A 278 -20.07 -12.94 -6.80
CA GLU A 278 -19.63 -13.93 -7.80
C GLU A 278 -18.71 -14.97 -7.17
N LEU A 279 -17.79 -14.56 -6.26
CA LEU A 279 -16.92 -15.49 -5.53
C LEU A 279 -17.71 -16.42 -4.59
N ASP A 280 -18.79 -15.93 -3.97
CA ASP A 280 -19.66 -16.71 -3.08
C ASP A 280 -20.34 -17.89 -3.80
N ARG A 281 -20.44 -17.86 -5.14
CA ARG A 281 -20.97 -18.96 -5.96
C ARG A 281 -19.94 -20.06 -6.23
N ILE A 282 -18.66 -19.81 -5.93
CA ILE A 282 -17.58 -20.77 -6.16
C ILE A 282 -17.29 -21.50 -4.84
N GLY A 283 -17.98 -22.61 -4.60
CA GLY A 283 -17.93 -23.34 -3.33
C GLY A 283 -16.54 -23.87 -2.91
N SER A 284 -15.58 -23.92 -3.84
CA SER A 284 -14.20 -24.31 -3.62
C SER A 284 -13.30 -23.16 -3.14
N LEU A 285 -13.84 -21.94 -2.95
CA LEU A 285 -13.12 -20.78 -2.44
C LEU A 285 -13.59 -20.40 -1.04
N GLU A 286 -12.65 -19.83 -0.28
CA GLU A 286 -12.91 -19.21 1.02
C GLU A 286 -12.13 -17.91 1.12
N TYR A 287 -12.78 -16.85 1.58
CA TYR A 287 -12.14 -15.55 1.72
C TYR A 287 -12.78 -14.70 2.81
N VAL A 288 -12.07 -13.71 3.28
CA VAL A 288 -12.62 -12.64 4.11
C VAL A 288 -12.86 -11.43 3.21
N LYS A 289 -14.09 -10.91 3.20
CA LYS A 289 -14.44 -9.74 2.40
C LYS A 289 -13.52 -8.55 2.75
N PRO A 290 -12.92 -7.88 1.76
CA PRO A 290 -12.05 -6.75 2.01
C PRO A 290 -12.82 -5.55 2.58
N ASP A 291 -12.16 -4.78 3.46
CA ASP A 291 -12.65 -3.52 4.00
C ASP A 291 -12.14 -2.32 3.20
N GLY A 292 -11.10 -2.53 2.38
CA GLY A 292 -10.44 -1.47 1.61
C GLY A 292 -9.39 -2.01 0.65
N ALA A 293 -8.47 -1.14 0.23
CA ALA A 293 -7.55 -1.36 -0.86
C ALA A 293 -8.28 -1.74 -2.16
N MET A 294 -7.73 -2.65 -2.94
CA MET A 294 -8.30 -3.05 -4.24
C MET A 294 -8.04 -4.55 -4.52
N TYR A 295 -8.16 -5.40 -3.48
CA TYR A 295 -7.77 -6.80 -3.59
C TYR A 295 -8.71 -7.73 -2.85
N PHE A 296 -8.85 -8.94 -3.41
CA PHE A 296 -9.29 -10.15 -2.70
C PHE A 296 -8.12 -11.11 -2.55
N PHE A 297 -8.11 -11.88 -1.46
CA PHE A 297 -7.10 -12.89 -1.18
C PHE A 297 -7.76 -14.21 -0.77
N PRO A 298 -8.43 -14.90 -1.72
CA PRO A 298 -9.11 -16.15 -1.44
C PRO A 298 -8.15 -17.34 -1.30
N ARG A 299 -8.58 -18.32 -0.49
CA ARG A 299 -7.99 -19.64 -0.31
C ARG A 299 -8.73 -20.69 -1.14
N LEU A 300 -8.00 -21.61 -1.73
CA LEU A 300 -8.52 -22.79 -2.39
C LEU A 300 -8.83 -23.89 -1.35
N ARG A 301 -10.04 -24.41 -1.37
CA ARG A 301 -10.46 -25.53 -0.51
C ARG A 301 -10.22 -26.90 -1.14
N LYS A 302 -9.70 -26.96 -2.36
CA LYS A 302 -9.46 -28.19 -3.13
C LYS A 302 -8.08 -28.76 -2.75
N PRO A 303 -7.99 -29.93 -2.07
CA PRO A 303 -6.71 -30.52 -1.70
C PRO A 303 -5.79 -30.73 -2.91
N GLY A 304 -4.51 -30.38 -2.76
CA GLY A 304 -3.50 -30.55 -3.80
C GLY A 304 -3.50 -29.46 -4.89
N LEU A 305 -4.47 -28.53 -4.88
CA LEU A 305 -4.47 -27.40 -5.79
C LEU A 305 -3.85 -26.18 -5.11
N THR A 306 -2.75 -25.67 -5.66
CA THR A 306 -2.08 -24.46 -5.16
C THR A 306 -2.51 -23.21 -5.96
N GLY A 307 -2.31 -22.02 -5.35
CA GLY A 307 -2.51 -20.76 -6.06
C GLY A 307 -1.62 -20.60 -7.30
N GLY A 308 -0.42 -21.21 -7.28
CA GLY A 308 0.46 -21.28 -8.44
C GLY A 308 -0.13 -22.09 -9.59
N MET A 309 -0.60 -23.30 -9.31
CA MET A 309 -1.26 -24.18 -10.30
C MET A 309 -2.53 -23.54 -10.87
N LEU A 310 -3.31 -22.88 -10.01
CA LEU A 310 -4.48 -22.12 -10.46
C LEU A 310 -4.06 -20.98 -11.40
N ALA A 311 -3.03 -20.20 -11.05
CA ALA A 311 -2.57 -19.08 -11.86
C ALA A 311 -2.10 -19.54 -13.25
N GLU A 312 -1.38 -20.67 -13.36
CA GLU A 312 -0.97 -21.28 -14.62
C GLU A 312 -2.18 -21.72 -15.46
N SER A 313 -3.14 -22.38 -14.84
CA SER A 313 -4.37 -22.85 -15.53
C SER A 313 -5.24 -21.69 -16.01
N LEU A 314 -5.35 -20.61 -15.22
CA LEU A 314 -6.06 -19.39 -15.59
C LEU A 314 -5.35 -18.64 -16.74
N LEU A 315 -4.02 -18.62 -16.75
CA LEU A 315 -3.25 -18.01 -17.82
C LEU A 315 -3.58 -18.64 -19.19
N GLN A 316 -3.77 -19.96 -19.25
CA GLN A 316 -4.20 -20.66 -20.47
C GLN A 316 -5.62 -20.24 -20.92
N ARG A 317 -6.43 -19.75 -20.00
CA ARG A 317 -7.77 -19.21 -20.25
C ARG A 317 -7.79 -17.68 -20.44
N GLY A 318 -6.62 -17.07 -20.56
CA GLY A 318 -6.45 -15.62 -20.77
C GLY A 318 -6.73 -14.77 -19.53
N VAL A 319 -6.60 -15.32 -18.32
CA VAL A 319 -6.75 -14.59 -17.05
C VAL A 319 -5.46 -14.69 -16.24
N THR A 320 -5.03 -13.60 -15.63
CA THR A 320 -3.85 -13.59 -14.74
C THR A 320 -4.25 -13.23 -13.31
N VAL A 321 -3.71 -13.95 -12.33
CA VAL A 321 -3.81 -13.65 -10.89
C VAL A 321 -2.43 -13.74 -10.27
N THR A 322 -2.25 -13.26 -9.02
CA THR A 322 -0.97 -13.39 -8.33
C THR A 322 -1.05 -14.56 -7.34
N PRO A 323 -0.18 -15.58 -7.44
CA PRO A 323 -0.12 -16.66 -6.45
C PRO A 323 0.16 -16.14 -5.04
N GLY A 324 -0.41 -16.81 -4.02
CA GLY A 324 -0.30 -16.41 -2.63
C GLY A 324 1.13 -16.47 -2.09
N VAL A 325 1.97 -17.35 -2.62
CA VAL A 325 3.41 -17.45 -2.28
C VAL A 325 4.19 -16.15 -2.51
N ALA A 326 3.67 -15.24 -3.34
CA ALA A 326 4.24 -13.90 -3.51
C ALA A 326 4.10 -13.04 -2.24
N PHE A 327 3.18 -13.36 -1.34
CA PHE A 327 2.84 -12.53 -0.16
C PHE A 327 3.24 -13.19 1.17
N GLY A 328 3.88 -14.37 1.13
CA GLY A 328 4.30 -15.14 2.28
C GLY A 328 4.11 -16.64 2.06
N SER A 329 4.01 -17.40 3.15
CA SER A 329 3.84 -18.86 3.12
C SER A 329 2.35 -19.24 2.93
N TYR A 330 1.75 -18.82 1.79
CA TYR A 330 0.31 -18.97 1.47
C TYR A 330 0.13 -19.70 0.15
N GLU A 331 0.53 -20.98 0.08
CA GLU A 331 0.57 -21.78 -1.16
C GLU A 331 -0.80 -22.03 -1.77
N ASP A 332 -1.83 -22.18 -0.94
CA ASP A 332 -3.22 -22.41 -1.32
C ASP A 332 -4.05 -21.12 -1.55
N PHE A 333 -3.40 -19.95 -1.47
CA PHE A 333 -4.01 -18.65 -1.71
C PHE A 333 -3.62 -18.04 -3.06
N PHE A 334 -4.39 -17.04 -3.47
CA PHE A 334 -4.06 -16.18 -4.60
C PHE A 334 -4.70 -14.81 -4.45
N ARG A 335 -4.13 -13.79 -5.10
CA ARG A 335 -4.68 -12.44 -5.07
C ARG A 335 -5.39 -12.10 -6.37
N ILE A 336 -6.59 -11.53 -6.25
CA ILE A 336 -7.37 -10.91 -7.34
C ILE A 336 -7.29 -9.40 -7.16
N SER A 337 -6.84 -8.66 -8.19
CA SER A 337 -6.87 -7.21 -8.22
C SER A 337 -8.17 -6.70 -8.83
N LEU A 338 -8.71 -5.64 -8.26
CA LEU A 338 -9.90 -4.91 -8.74
C LEU A 338 -9.55 -3.70 -9.62
N GLY A 339 -8.32 -3.62 -10.11
CA GLY A 339 -7.80 -2.50 -10.92
C GLY A 339 -8.21 -2.54 -12.39
N GLN A 340 -9.34 -3.17 -12.73
CA GLN A 340 -9.91 -3.24 -14.07
C GLN A 340 -11.39 -2.85 -14.04
N PRO A 341 -12.03 -2.52 -15.18
CA PRO A 341 -13.47 -2.32 -15.23
C PRO A 341 -14.24 -3.52 -14.66
N LYS A 342 -15.34 -3.24 -13.95
CA LYS A 342 -16.14 -4.26 -13.24
C LYS A 342 -16.51 -5.46 -14.10
N GLU A 343 -16.94 -5.22 -15.33
CA GLU A 343 -17.36 -6.25 -16.29
C GLU A 343 -16.19 -7.17 -16.68
N VAL A 344 -14.98 -6.60 -16.79
CA VAL A 344 -13.76 -7.36 -17.10
C VAL A 344 -13.37 -8.25 -15.93
N ILE A 345 -13.47 -7.72 -14.68
CA ILE A 345 -13.18 -8.51 -13.48
C ILE A 345 -14.20 -9.65 -13.34
N LEU A 346 -15.49 -9.37 -13.51
CA LEU A 346 -16.56 -10.37 -13.45
C LEU A 346 -16.34 -11.50 -14.46
N GLU A 347 -15.95 -11.17 -15.67
CA GLU A 347 -15.62 -12.17 -16.71
C GLU A 347 -14.42 -13.04 -16.26
N GLY A 348 -13.37 -12.43 -15.72
CA GLY A 348 -12.23 -13.19 -15.19
C GLY A 348 -12.62 -14.14 -14.05
N VAL A 349 -13.49 -13.69 -13.13
CA VAL A 349 -13.96 -14.49 -12.00
C VAL A 349 -14.88 -15.63 -12.49
N ARG A 350 -15.72 -15.41 -13.51
CA ARG A 350 -16.52 -16.50 -14.11
C ARG A 350 -15.66 -17.60 -14.73
N ARG A 351 -14.63 -17.22 -15.52
CA ARG A 351 -13.67 -18.19 -16.08
C ARG A 351 -12.94 -18.97 -14.98
N MET A 352 -12.71 -18.33 -13.85
CA MET A 352 -12.17 -19.00 -12.67
C MET A 352 -13.16 -19.99 -12.07
N GLY A 353 -14.45 -19.61 -11.94
CA GLY A 353 -15.53 -20.50 -11.49
C GLY A 353 -15.65 -21.74 -12.36
N ASP A 354 -15.66 -21.59 -13.70
CA ASP A 354 -15.71 -22.68 -14.67
C ASP A 354 -14.51 -23.64 -14.58
N LEU A 355 -13.36 -23.15 -14.10
CA LEU A 355 -12.16 -23.95 -13.88
C LEU A 355 -12.20 -24.72 -12.56
N LEU A 356 -12.85 -24.15 -11.54
CA LEU A 356 -12.89 -24.66 -10.17
C LEU A 356 -14.13 -25.54 -9.87
N ALA A 357 -15.14 -25.48 -10.75
CA ALA A 357 -16.29 -26.38 -10.70
C ALA A 357 -15.85 -27.85 -10.99
#